data_cee044daba16eec3b3cc9377d9b204e9
#
_entry.id   cee044daba16eec3b3cc9377d9b204e9
#
_cell.length_a   1.000
_cell.length_b   1.000
_cell.length_c   1.000
_cell.angle_alpha   90.00
_cell.angle_beta   90.00
_cell.angle_gamma   90.00
#
_symmetry.space_group_name_H-M   'P 1'
#
loop_
_entity.id
_entity.type
_entity.pdbx_description
1 polymer ?
#
loop_
_entity_poly.entity_id
_entity_poly.type
_entity_poly.pdbx_seq_one_letter_code
_entity_poly.pdbx_strand_id
1 'polypeptide(L)'
;MGDETKLKMKIIKQSTYETCLACCLLMMVGTIKKDEIEIWKHGWKCNYLMGQLNYVADKHNKIFKVYVENEYYFNQLKKQKNKNIQLVNKKIDIKFLSHLLQEGNAIVYLDNYYQLKFLHTPHFVIASKRIENNIEIVDPYDGVVKNVSAKTIGKAIINLRNHLGYSPVLIILKN
;
A
#
# COMPACT_ATOMS: atom_id res chain seq x y z
N MET A 1 24.52 -9.65 -20.35
CA MET A 1 24.75 -10.11 -18.97
C MET A 1 24.75 -8.86 -18.09
N GLY A 2 23.60 -8.50 -17.56
CA GLY A 2 23.44 -7.41 -16.60
C GLY A 2 22.73 -8.00 -15.41
N ASP A 3 23.50 -8.29 -14.37
CA ASP A 3 22.98 -8.69 -13.08
C ASP A 3 22.39 -7.42 -12.41
N GLU A 4 21.12 -7.17 -12.71
CA GLU A 4 20.35 -6.17 -11.97
C GLU A 4 20.18 -6.69 -10.55
N THR A 5 21.06 -6.28 -9.66
CA THR A 5 20.87 -6.38 -8.22
C THR A 5 19.63 -5.60 -7.83
N LYS A 6 18.43 -6.21 -8.02
CA LYS A 6 17.20 -5.75 -7.38
C LYS A 6 17.50 -5.63 -5.89
N LEU A 7 17.65 -4.41 -5.40
CA LEU A 7 17.79 -4.14 -3.97
C LEU A 7 16.69 -4.93 -3.25
N LYS A 8 17.11 -5.94 -2.49
CA LYS A 8 16.18 -6.79 -1.74
C LYS A 8 15.48 -5.92 -0.71
N MET A 9 14.17 -5.72 -0.90
CA MET A 9 13.35 -4.89 -0.01
C MET A 9 13.55 -5.34 1.44
N LYS A 10 13.91 -4.40 2.34
CA LYS A 10 14.06 -4.69 3.75
C LYS A 10 12.69 -4.79 4.40
N ILE A 11 12.32 -5.96 4.89
CA ILE A 11 11.02 -6.21 5.51
C ILE A 11 10.98 -5.56 6.89
N ILE A 12 9.87 -4.84 7.16
CA ILE A 12 9.63 -4.12 8.42
C ILE A 12 8.34 -4.65 9.03
N LYS A 13 8.43 -5.16 10.27
CA LYS A 13 7.26 -5.50 11.08
C LYS A 13 6.76 -4.26 11.80
N GLN A 14 5.45 -4.00 11.70
CA GLN A 14 4.80 -2.86 12.37
C GLN A 14 4.83 -2.98 13.89
N SER A 15 4.91 -1.82 14.55
CA SER A 15 4.96 -1.75 16.02
C SER A 15 3.57 -1.72 16.65
N THR A 16 2.57 -1.19 15.94
CA THR A 16 1.16 -1.09 16.35
C THR A 16 0.24 -1.45 15.20
N TYR A 17 -1.04 -1.71 15.49
CA TYR A 17 -2.05 -2.01 14.47
C TYR A 17 -2.27 -0.88 13.45
N GLU A 18 -1.95 0.36 13.82
CA GLU A 18 -2.22 1.54 13.02
C GLU A 18 -1.05 1.94 12.10
N THR A 19 0.11 1.30 12.23
CA THR A 19 1.34 1.71 11.52
C THR A 19 1.61 0.91 10.24
N CYS A 20 0.65 0.13 9.75
CA CYS A 20 0.84 -0.70 8.54
C CYS A 20 1.21 0.13 7.31
N LEU A 21 0.55 1.28 7.07
CA LEU A 21 0.89 2.16 5.95
C LEU A 21 2.30 2.75 6.10
N ALA A 22 2.65 3.22 7.29
CA ALA A 22 3.99 3.77 7.57
C ALA A 22 5.08 2.74 7.25
N CYS A 23 4.91 1.48 7.69
CA CYS A 23 5.84 0.40 7.38
C CYS A 23 5.91 0.09 5.89
N CYS A 24 4.78 0.04 5.18
CA CYS A 24 4.76 -0.15 3.74
C CYS A 24 5.51 0.97 3.01
N LEU A 25 5.32 2.23 3.40
CA LEU A 25 6.02 3.37 2.82
C LEU A 25 7.53 3.29 3.06
N LEU A 26 7.96 2.95 4.28
CA LEU A 26 9.39 2.77 4.61
C LEU A 26 10.04 1.66 3.75
N MET A 27 9.35 0.52 3.60
CA MET A 27 9.81 -0.58 2.77
C MET A 27 9.94 -0.17 1.30
N MET A 28 8.97 0.62 0.78
CA MET A 28 8.98 1.09 -0.60
C MET A 28 10.11 2.08 -0.88
N VAL A 29 10.46 2.96 0.07
CA VAL A 29 11.56 3.93 -0.12
C VAL A 29 12.92 3.39 0.34
N GLY A 30 12.98 2.17 0.87
CA GLY A 30 14.22 1.49 1.24
C GLY A 30 14.87 2.04 2.52
N THR A 31 14.08 2.55 3.46
CA THR A 31 14.60 3.12 4.72
C THR A 31 14.41 2.20 5.92
N ILE A 32 14.66 2.69 7.12
CA ILE A 32 14.69 1.92 8.36
C ILE A 32 13.48 2.18 9.25
N LYS A 33 13.16 1.21 10.08
CA LYS A 33 12.00 1.19 10.98
C LYS A 33 11.89 2.39 11.95
N LYS A 34 12.99 3.03 12.33
CA LYS A 34 12.97 4.13 13.31
C LYS A 34 12.01 5.27 12.98
N ASP A 35 11.69 5.48 11.70
CA ASP A 35 10.82 6.56 11.24
C ASP A 35 9.33 6.19 11.26
N GLU A 36 8.96 4.95 11.63
CA GLU A 36 7.60 4.42 11.58
C GLU A 36 6.58 5.30 12.32
N ILE A 37 6.87 5.61 13.58
CA ILE A 37 5.96 6.40 14.43
C ILE A 37 5.89 7.87 13.98
N GLU A 38 6.98 8.41 13.48
CA GLU A 38 7.01 9.77 12.95
C GLU A 38 6.12 9.88 11.71
N ILE A 39 6.22 8.94 10.78
CA ILE A 39 5.36 8.89 9.58
C ILE A 39 3.89 8.75 9.98
N TRP A 40 3.56 7.82 10.88
CA TRP A 40 2.21 7.61 11.35
C TRP A 40 1.60 8.88 11.96
N LYS A 41 2.34 9.63 12.79
CA LYS A 41 1.89 10.90 13.37
C LYS A 41 1.53 11.96 12.32
N HIS A 42 2.15 11.95 11.15
CA HIS A 42 1.79 12.84 10.06
C HIS A 42 0.41 12.55 9.47
N GLY A 43 -0.12 11.33 9.60
CA GLY A 43 -1.50 11.00 9.26
C GLY A 43 -2.56 11.80 10.02
N TRP A 44 -2.25 12.26 11.24
CA TRP A 44 -3.15 13.07 12.06
C TRP A 44 -3.21 14.54 11.67
N LYS A 45 -2.26 15.03 10.86
CA LYS A 45 -2.18 16.45 10.48
C LYS A 45 -3.21 16.86 9.42
N CYS A 46 -3.68 15.91 8.60
CA CYS A 46 -4.71 16.16 7.60
C CYS A 46 -5.57 14.91 7.37
N ASN A 47 -5.23 14.08 6.41
CA ASN A 47 -5.86 12.78 6.18
C ASN A 47 -4.85 11.68 6.45
N TYR A 48 -5.28 10.58 7.07
CA TYR A 48 -4.39 9.47 7.45
C TYR A 48 -3.49 9.01 6.30
N LEU A 49 -4.05 8.79 5.11
CA LEU A 49 -3.30 8.39 3.93
C LEU A 49 -2.39 9.53 3.43
N MET A 50 -2.99 10.72 3.21
CA MET A 50 -2.29 11.80 2.53
C MET A 50 -1.21 12.46 3.40
N GLY A 51 -1.43 12.53 4.71
CA GLY A 51 -0.43 13.06 5.65
C GLY A 51 0.84 12.25 5.64
N GLN A 52 0.73 10.92 5.67
CA GLN A 52 1.87 10.02 5.64
C GLN A 52 2.59 10.05 4.28
N LEU A 53 1.82 10.01 3.18
CA LEU A 53 2.37 10.06 1.82
C LEU A 53 3.12 11.36 1.55
N ASN A 54 2.54 12.51 1.86
CA ASN A 54 3.18 13.81 1.67
C ASN A 54 4.51 13.89 2.43
N TYR A 55 4.50 13.46 3.70
CA TYR A 55 5.70 13.48 4.53
C TYR A 55 6.82 12.61 3.95
N VAL A 56 6.51 11.36 3.58
CA VAL A 56 7.50 10.43 3.04
C VAL A 56 7.99 10.90 1.66
N ALA A 57 7.09 11.40 0.82
CA ALA A 57 7.43 11.91 -0.51
C ALA A 57 8.41 13.08 -0.42
N ASP A 58 8.17 14.02 0.49
CA ASP A 58 9.03 15.19 0.69
C ASP A 58 10.36 14.81 1.35
N LYS A 59 10.31 14.03 2.44
CA LYS A 59 11.51 13.61 3.19
C LYS A 59 12.51 12.83 2.34
N HIS A 60 12.01 11.99 1.43
CA HIS A 60 12.85 11.11 0.61
C HIS A 60 12.96 11.55 -0.85
N ASN A 61 12.40 12.72 -1.20
CA ASN A 61 12.34 13.23 -2.57
C ASN A 61 11.83 12.18 -3.57
N LYS A 62 10.70 11.56 -3.25
CA LYS A 62 10.08 10.48 -4.04
C LYS A 62 8.74 10.91 -4.59
N ILE A 63 8.39 10.39 -5.76
CA ILE A 63 7.08 10.60 -6.39
C ILE A 63 6.26 9.34 -6.22
N PHE A 64 5.06 9.47 -5.64
CA PHE A 64 4.09 8.39 -5.56
C PHE A 64 2.93 8.61 -6.53
N LYS A 65 2.51 7.53 -7.17
CA LYS A 65 1.24 7.50 -7.92
C LYS A 65 0.23 6.69 -7.12
N VAL A 66 -0.90 7.32 -6.82
CA VAL A 66 -1.93 6.80 -5.94
C VAL A 66 -3.22 6.66 -6.74
N TYR A 67 -3.72 5.44 -6.81
CA TYR A 67 -5.00 5.12 -7.42
C TYR A 67 -6.06 5.00 -6.33
N VAL A 68 -7.19 5.68 -6.51
CA VAL A 68 -8.30 5.72 -5.57
C VAL A 68 -9.59 5.45 -6.32
N GLU A 69 -10.39 4.49 -5.85
CA GLU A 69 -11.59 4.09 -6.56
C GLU A 69 -12.78 5.01 -6.29
N ASN A 70 -13.03 5.36 -5.04
CA ASN A 70 -14.16 6.20 -4.67
C ASN A 70 -13.91 7.65 -5.08
N GLU A 71 -14.78 8.22 -5.90
CA GLU A 71 -14.64 9.58 -6.43
C GLU A 71 -14.72 10.66 -5.35
N TYR A 72 -15.61 10.50 -4.38
CA TYR A 72 -15.71 11.46 -3.26
C TYR A 72 -14.40 11.49 -2.47
N TYR A 73 -13.86 10.32 -2.12
CA TYR A 73 -12.60 10.22 -1.40
C TYR A 73 -11.42 10.76 -2.22
N PHE A 74 -11.36 10.42 -3.50
CA PHE A 74 -10.39 10.99 -4.44
C PHE A 74 -10.40 12.53 -4.41
N ASN A 75 -11.58 13.16 -4.48
CA ASN A 75 -11.72 14.60 -4.46
C ASN A 75 -11.28 15.22 -3.13
N GLN A 76 -11.47 14.54 -2.00
CA GLN A 76 -10.93 14.98 -0.71
C GLN A 76 -9.39 14.91 -0.68
N LEU A 77 -8.81 13.82 -1.14
CA LEU A 77 -7.35 13.65 -1.19
C LEU A 77 -6.68 14.66 -2.13
N LYS A 78 -7.33 14.99 -3.25
CA LYS A 78 -6.83 15.97 -4.23
C LYS A 78 -6.59 17.35 -3.62
N LYS A 79 -7.35 17.75 -2.62
CA LYS A 79 -7.20 19.03 -1.91
C LYS A 79 -6.00 19.06 -0.96
N GLN A 80 -5.47 17.88 -0.58
CA GLN A 80 -4.49 17.73 0.48
C GLN A 80 -3.13 17.25 -0.02
N LYS A 81 -3.04 16.76 -1.27
CA LYS A 81 -1.80 16.24 -1.84
C LYS A 81 -0.79 17.36 -2.14
N ASN A 82 0.49 17.07 -1.95
CA ASN A 82 1.57 17.91 -2.45
C ASN A 82 1.92 17.60 -3.92
N LYS A 83 2.94 18.30 -4.46
CA LYS A 83 3.39 18.15 -5.85
C LYS A 83 3.96 16.77 -6.17
N ASN A 84 4.46 16.06 -5.17
CA ASN A 84 5.11 14.75 -5.31
C ASN A 84 4.10 13.58 -5.33
N ILE A 85 2.79 13.87 -5.18
CA ILE A 85 1.74 12.87 -5.24
C ILE A 85 0.91 13.04 -6.51
N GLN A 86 0.87 12.00 -7.33
CA GLN A 86 0.02 11.90 -8.52
C GLN A 86 -1.21 11.07 -8.17
N LEU A 87 -2.39 11.69 -8.17
CA LEU A 87 -3.67 11.00 -7.90
C LEU A 87 -4.36 10.61 -9.20
N VAL A 88 -4.91 9.41 -9.23
CA VAL A 88 -5.71 8.88 -10.34
C VAL A 88 -6.98 8.26 -9.78
N ASN A 89 -8.15 8.70 -10.24
CA ASN A 89 -9.40 8.01 -9.96
C ASN A 89 -9.58 6.84 -10.91
N LYS A 90 -9.65 5.62 -10.39
CA LYS A 90 -9.74 4.41 -11.19
C LYS A 90 -10.31 3.25 -10.39
N LYS A 91 -11.17 2.45 -11.04
CA LYS A 91 -11.63 1.18 -10.48
C LYS A 91 -10.46 0.26 -10.20
N ILE A 92 -10.45 -0.31 -8.98
CA ILE A 92 -9.40 -1.19 -8.48
C ILE A 92 -9.93 -2.61 -8.38
N ASP A 93 -9.32 -3.50 -9.13
CA ASP A 93 -9.57 -4.93 -9.10
C ASP A 93 -8.26 -5.72 -9.24
N ILE A 94 -8.37 -7.04 -9.16
CA ILE A 94 -7.21 -7.93 -9.23
C ILE A 94 -6.49 -7.89 -10.58
N LYS A 95 -7.20 -7.58 -11.68
CA LYS A 95 -6.61 -7.47 -13.02
C LYS A 95 -5.73 -6.22 -13.09
N PHE A 96 -6.25 -5.10 -12.57
CA PHE A 96 -5.49 -3.85 -12.52
C PHE A 96 -4.26 -3.96 -11.60
N LEU A 97 -4.42 -4.55 -10.41
CA LEU A 97 -3.27 -4.84 -9.53
C LEU A 97 -2.23 -5.70 -10.26
N SER A 98 -2.65 -6.79 -10.91
CA SER A 98 -1.74 -7.67 -11.64
C SER A 98 -0.98 -6.96 -12.77
N HIS A 99 -1.61 -5.99 -13.42
CA HIS A 99 -0.95 -5.15 -14.41
C HIS A 99 0.12 -4.25 -13.78
N LEU A 100 -0.19 -3.58 -12.66
CA LEU A 100 0.77 -2.73 -11.97
C LEU A 100 1.99 -3.51 -11.45
N LEU A 101 1.81 -4.77 -11.05
CA LEU A 101 2.91 -5.61 -10.56
C LEU A 101 3.93 -5.99 -11.66
N GLN A 102 3.63 -5.74 -12.93
CA GLN A 102 4.61 -5.84 -14.02
C GLN A 102 5.57 -4.64 -14.02
N GLU A 103 5.14 -3.50 -13.49
CA GLU A 103 5.94 -2.27 -13.41
C GLU A 103 6.76 -2.21 -12.10
N GLY A 104 6.33 -2.91 -11.04
CA GLY A 104 7.00 -2.92 -9.75
C GLY A 104 6.11 -3.29 -8.58
N ASN A 105 6.57 -2.97 -7.38
CA ASN A 105 5.82 -3.21 -6.15
C ASN A 105 4.67 -2.21 -6.02
N ALA A 106 3.57 -2.67 -5.40
CA ALA A 106 2.42 -1.81 -5.09
C ALA A 106 2.00 -1.98 -3.63
N ILE A 107 1.74 -0.87 -2.92
CA ILE A 107 1.02 -0.94 -1.64
C ILE A 107 -0.47 -1.10 -1.96
N VAL A 108 -1.11 -2.05 -1.30
CA VAL A 108 -2.52 -2.41 -1.50
C VAL A 108 -3.28 -2.20 -0.21
N TYR A 109 -4.38 -1.45 -0.26
CA TYR A 109 -5.33 -1.33 0.84
C TYR A 109 -6.45 -2.36 0.67
N LEU A 110 -6.61 -3.23 1.64
CA LEU A 110 -7.49 -4.39 1.59
C LEU A 110 -8.06 -4.78 2.96
N ASP A 111 -9.02 -5.70 2.98
CA ASP A 111 -9.54 -6.30 4.20
C ASP A 111 -8.64 -7.45 4.66
N ASN A 112 -8.12 -7.37 5.86
CA ASN A 112 -7.19 -8.36 6.43
C ASN A 112 -7.86 -9.66 6.88
N TYR A 113 -9.16 -9.84 6.67
CA TYR A 113 -9.86 -11.07 7.00
C TYR A 113 -9.23 -12.31 6.36
N TYR A 114 -8.61 -12.15 5.18
CA TYR A 114 -7.92 -13.27 4.51
C TYR A 114 -6.83 -13.91 5.37
N GLN A 115 -6.22 -13.13 6.26
CA GLN A 115 -5.19 -13.57 7.19
C GLN A 115 -5.75 -13.88 8.58
N LEU A 116 -6.52 -12.97 9.16
CA LEU A 116 -6.99 -13.06 10.54
C LEU A 116 -8.12 -14.09 10.70
N LYS A 117 -8.98 -14.27 9.68
CA LYS A 117 -10.11 -15.23 9.64
C LYS A 117 -11.25 -14.98 10.64
N PHE A 118 -11.05 -14.14 11.64
CA PHE A 118 -12.06 -13.85 12.68
C PHE A 118 -12.43 -12.37 12.76
N LEU A 119 -11.70 -11.49 12.09
CA LEU A 119 -11.91 -10.06 12.16
C LEU A 119 -11.70 -9.40 10.80
N HIS A 120 -12.69 -8.63 10.36
CA HIS A 120 -12.59 -7.74 9.21
C HIS A 120 -11.95 -6.43 9.64
N THR A 121 -10.77 -6.14 9.15
CA THR A 121 -10.05 -4.89 9.42
C THR A 121 -9.37 -4.36 8.17
N PRO A 122 -9.41 -3.03 7.95
CA PRO A 122 -8.67 -2.43 6.87
C PRO A 122 -7.15 -2.53 7.15
N HIS A 123 -6.37 -2.87 6.12
CA HIS A 123 -4.95 -3.11 6.26
C HIS A 123 -4.17 -2.77 4.99
N PHE A 124 -2.96 -2.23 5.14
CA PHE A 124 -2.04 -2.00 4.04
C PHE A 124 -0.97 -3.08 4.00
N VAL A 125 -0.75 -3.64 2.81
CA VAL A 125 0.30 -4.61 2.53
C VAL A 125 1.06 -4.21 1.25
N ILE A 126 2.23 -4.78 1.02
CA ILE A 126 2.92 -4.64 -0.27
C ILE A 126 2.69 -5.92 -1.09
N ALA A 127 2.15 -5.75 -2.29
CA ALA A 127 2.20 -6.77 -3.33
C ALA A 127 3.48 -6.56 -4.14
N SER A 128 4.35 -7.58 -4.23
CA SER A 128 5.67 -7.42 -4.85
C SER A 128 5.77 -8.03 -6.23
N LYS A 129 5.11 -9.13 -6.48
CA LYS A 129 5.06 -9.79 -7.79
C LYS A 129 3.88 -10.74 -7.89
N ARG A 130 3.52 -11.07 -9.13
CA ARG A 130 2.59 -12.16 -9.43
C ARG A 130 3.37 -13.38 -9.93
N ILE A 131 3.09 -14.53 -9.35
CA ILE A 131 3.65 -15.82 -9.74
C ILE A 131 2.46 -16.73 -10.05
N GLU A 132 2.23 -17.02 -11.32
CA GLU A 132 1.08 -17.79 -11.78
C GLU A 132 -0.26 -17.23 -11.25
N ASN A 133 -0.95 -18.00 -10.42
CA ASN A 133 -2.22 -17.62 -9.77
C ASN A 133 -2.06 -16.99 -8.38
N ASN A 134 -0.81 -16.80 -7.91
CA ASN A 134 -0.50 -16.22 -6.62
C ASN A 134 0.11 -14.83 -6.75
N ILE A 135 -0.04 -14.05 -5.67
CA ILE A 135 0.63 -12.77 -5.49
C ILE A 135 1.50 -12.89 -4.25
N GLU A 136 2.77 -12.51 -4.38
CA GLU A 136 3.67 -12.41 -3.24
C GLU A 136 3.33 -11.13 -2.47
N ILE A 137 2.98 -11.30 -1.20
CA ILE A 137 2.61 -10.24 -0.27
C ILE A 137 3.67 -10.11 0.80
N VAL A 138 4.15 -8.89 1.01
CA VAL A 138 4.94 -8.53 2.19
C VAL A 138 4.02 -7.83 3.16
N ASP A 139 3.79 -8.47 4.29
CA ASP A 139 2.82 -8.03 5.28
C ASP A 139 3.52 -7.41 6.49
N PRO A 140 3.32 -6.12 6.77
CA PRO A 140 3.92 -5.49 7.94
C PRO A 140 3.37 -6.00 9.27
N TYR A 141 2.18 -6.62 9.30
CA TYR A 141 1.56 -7.12 10.53
C TYR A 141 2.47 -8.14 11.25
N ASP A 142 2.99 -9.10 10.53
CA ASP A 142 3.88 -10.14 11.07
C ASP A 142 5.34 -10.03 10.55
N GLY A 143 5.58 -9.19 9.55
CA GLY A 143 6.91 -8.98 8.98
C GLY A 143 7.37 -10.14 8.12
N VAL A 144 6.46 -10.85 7.44
CA VAL A 144 6.79 -12.00 6.60
C VAL A 144 6.32 -11.83 5.15
N VAL A 145 6.95 -12.60 4.27
CA VAL A 145 6.54 -12.74 2.87
C VAL A 145 5.61 -13.94 2.75
N LYS A 146 4.47 -13.75 2.10
CA LYS A 146 3.44 -14.77 1.89
C LYS A 146 3.07 -14.89 0.41
N ASN A 147 2.83 -16.09 -0.06
CA ASN A 147 2.21 -16.32 -1.36
C ASN A 147 0.70 -16.52 -1.17
N VAL A 148 -0.09 -15.57 -1.64
CA VAL A 148 -1.55 -15.56 -1.48
C VAL A 148 -2.21 -15.64 -2.85
N SER A 149 -3.24 -16.47 -3.01
CA SER A 149 -3.91 -16.59 -4.31
C SER A 149 -4.49 -15.25 -4.77
N ALA A 150 -4.35 -14.95 -6.06
CA ALA A 150 -4.94 -13.74 -6.66
C ALA A 150 -6.45 -13.64 -6.40
N LYS A 151 -7.15 -14.79 -6.37
CA LYS A 151 -8.58 -14.85 -6.00
C LYS A 151 -8.82 -14.35 -4.57
N THR A 152 -7.95 -14.72 -3.62
CA THR A 152 -8.07 -14.29 -2.21
C THR A 152 -7.82 -12.79 -2.08
N ILE A 153 -6.79 -12.25 -2.72
CA ILE A 153 -6.51 -10.81 -2.73
C ILE A 153 -7.65 -10.03 -3.40
N GLY A 154 -8.17 -10.54 -4.53
CA GLY A 154 -9.34 -9.95 -5.18
C GLY A 154 -10.57 -9.89 -4.25
N LYS A 155 -10.84 -10.95 -3.49
CA LYS A 155 -11.90 -10.95 -2.47
C LYS A 155 -11.62 -9.94 -1.34
N ALA A 156 -10.39 -9.83 -0.88
CA ALA A 156 -10.01 -8.89 0.17
C ALA A 156 -10.22 -7.42 -0.27
N ILE A 157 -9.94 -7.09 -1.54
CA ILE A 157 -10.25 -5.78 -2.12
C ILE A 157 -11.77 -5.54 -2.20
N ILE A 158 -12.55 -6.55 -2.61
CA ILE A 158 -14.01 -6.48 -2.67
C ILE A 158 -14.61 -6.30 -1.27
N ASN A 159 -14.13 -7.04 -0.28
CA ASN A 159 -14.61 -6.97 1.09
C ASN A 159 -14.31 -5.60 1.73
N LEU A 160 -13.12 -5.02 1.47
CA LEU A 160 -12.81 -3.66 1.91
C LEU A 160 -13.89 -2.66 1.46
N ARG A 161 -14.32 -2.77 0.20
CA ARG A 161 -15.35 -1.90 -0.39
C ARG A 161 -16.74 -2.19 0.17
N ASN A 162 -17.17 -3.45 0.10
CA ASN A 162 -18.56 -3.84 0.30
C ASN A 162 -18.89 -4.12 1.78
N HIS A 163 -17.93 -4.59 2.55
CA HIS A 163 -18.12 -4.97 3.95
C HIS A 163 -17.65 -3.91 4.92
N LEU A 164 -16.50 -3.30 4.66
CA LEU A 164 -15.94 -2.27 5.53
C LEU A 164 -16.28 -0.83 5.08
N GLY A 165 -16.80 -0.64 3.87
CA GLY A 165 -17.18 0.68 3.34
C GLY A 165 -16.02 1.61 3.00
N TYR A 166 -14.79 1.08 2.89
CA TYR A 166 -13.62 1.87 2.52
C TYR A 166 -13.36 1.84 1.02
N SER A 167 -12.82 2.94 0.50
CA SER A 167 -12.33 2.98 -0.87
C SER A 167 -11.07 2.13 -1.03
N PRO A 168 -11.01 1.18 -1.97
CA PRO A 168 -9.76 0.58 -2.36
C PRO A 168 -8.74 1.63 -2.82
N VAL A 169 -7.48 1.42 -2.45
CA VAL A 169 -6.34 2.28 -2.79
C VAL A 169 -5.16 1.41 -3.21
N LEU A 170 -4.47 1.82 -4.28
CA LEU A 170 -3.17 1.29 -4.68
C LEU A 170 -2.16 2.43 -4.74
N ILE A 171 -0.93 2.17 -4.27
CA ILE A 171 0.15 3.15 -4.27
C ILE A 171 1.38 2.51 -4.90
N ILE A 172 1.95 3.16 -5.90
CA ILE A 172 3.23 2.77 -6.49
C ILE A 172 4.24 3.90 -6.36
N LEU A 173 5.50 3.53 -6.21
CA LEU A 173 6.63 4.45 -6.28
C LEU A 173 7.00 4.64 -7.76
N LYS A 174 7.11 5.89 -8.20
CA LYS A 174 7.61 6.20 -9.55
C LYS A 174 9.14 6.26 -9.52
N ASN A 175 9.73 5.56 -10.46
CA ASN A 175 11.17 5.63 -10.74
C ASN A 175 11.52 6.94 -11.47
#